data_be3afe60146e19458300c0314c5de08c
#
_entry.id   be3afe60146e19458300c0314c5de08c
#
_cell.length_a   1.000
_cell.length_b   1.000
_cell.length_c   1.000
_cell.angle_alpha   90.00
_cell.angle_beta   90.00
_cell.angle_gamma   90.00
#
_symmetry.space_group_name_H-M   'P 1'
#
loop_
_entity.id
_entity.type
_entity.pdbx_description
1 polymer ?
#
loop_
_entity_poly.entity_id
_entity_poly.type
_entity_poly.pdbx_seq_one_letter_code
_entity_poly.pdbx_strand_id
1 'polypeptide(L)'
;MKFYDRTQEIKLLEQLKEQTADTARMTVLTGRRRVGKTKLALEFARDHKHLYFFIAKKSEQLLCEEFLTEIKNQFSVPIIGEIRSFKDIFALLLQLAQTEQFTLILDEFQEFYTINSAVYSEIQHLWDLNKDHTHLNLICIGSVYSLINKIFQNSKEPLFGRADRIISLKPFSISTLNLILTDHNLQEPRILFDWYVLTGGMPKYIDSLISNSDGTLTNMLDFMVSKYSPFLQEGKNVLIEEFGKEYGTYFSILELISRGKTSRGEIESAMERN
;
A
#
# COMPACT_ATOMS: atom_id res chain seq x y z
N MET A 1 17.90 -2.13 1.10
CA MET A 1 17.83 -2.16 2.60
C MET A 1 17.16 -3.46 3.06
N LYS A 2 17.66 -4.10 4.13
CA LYS A 2 17.02 -5.26 4.76
C LYS A 2 15.62 -4.89 5.31
N PHE A 3 14.83 -5.87 5.74
CA PHE A 3 13.55 -5.63 6.40
C PHE A 3 13.79 -5.22 7.87
N TYR A 4 13.20 -4.10 8.28
CA TYR A 4 13.32 -3.58 9.63
C TYR A 4 11.95 -3.41 10.26
N ASP A 5 11.88 -3.60 11.60
CA ASP A 5 10.69 -3.36 12.40
C ASP A 5 9.48 -4.20 11.93
N ARG A 6 8.25 -3.75 12.20
CA ARG A 6 7.01 -4.40 11.76
C ARG A 6 6.68 -5.72 12.48
N THR A 7 7.35 -5.99 13.60
CA THR A 7 7.13 -7.24 14.36
C THR A 7 5.67 -7.36 14.82
N GLN A 8 5.05 -6.24 15.20
CA GLN A 8 3.65 -6.24 15.66
C GLN A 8 2.70 -6.52 14.51
N GLU A 9 2.92 -5.89 13.35
CA GLU A 9 2.11 -6.09 12.16
C GLU A 9 2.25 -7.53 11.63
N ILE A 10 3.48 -8.07 11.56
CA ILE A 10 3.70 -9.47 11.17
C ILE A 10 2.98 -10.41 12.14
N LYS A 11 3.15 -10.22 13.46
CA LYS A 11 2.47 -11.05 14.45
C LYS A 11 0.95 -11.02 14.31
N LEU A 12 0.37 -9.85 14.03
CA LEU A 12 -1.06 -9.73 13.80
C LEU A 12 -1.50 -10.46 12.52
N LEU A 13 -0.74 -10.35 11.43
CA LEU A 13 -1.02 -11.08 10.19
C LEU A 13 -0.92 -12.59 10.37
N GLU A 14 0.05 -13.08 11.16
CA GLU A 14 0.16 -14.52 11.51
C GLU A 14 -1.06 -14.99 12.31
N GLN A 15 -1.48 -14.24 13.33
CA GLN A 15 -2.67 -14.56 14.11
C GLN A 15 -3.94 -14.64 13.24
N LEU A 16 -4.10 -13.73 12.29
CA LEU A 16 -5.24 -13.75 11.37
C LEU A 16 -5.16 -14.93 10.41
N LYS A 17 -3.98 -15.26 9.90
CA LYS A 17 -3.76 -16.44 9.08
C LYS A 17 -4.08 -17.74 9.84
N GLU A 18 -3.66 -17.87 11.09
CA GLU A 18 -4.01 -19.02 11.92
C GLU A 18 -5.53 -19.20 12.06
N GLN A 19 -6.27 -18.10 12.24
CA GLN A 19 -7.73 -18.11 12.32
C GLN A 19 -8.42 -18.55 11.01
N THR A 20 -7.72 -18.52 9.86
CA THR A 20 -8.29 -19.03 8.61
C THR A 20 -8.41 -20.56 8.57
N ALA A 21 -7.91 -21.26 9.56
CA ALA A 21 -8.23 -22.68 9.75
C ALA A 21 -9.74 -22.93 9.97
N ASP A 22 -10.44 -21.95 10.55
CA ASP A 22 -11.87 -22.05 10.84
C ASP A 22 -12.73 -21.32 9.79
N THR A 23 -12.33 -20.11 9.40
CA THR A 23 -13.12 -19.23 8.51
C THR A 23 -12.21 -18.20 7.84
N ALA A 24 -12.51 -17.82 6.60
CA ALA A 24 -11.72 -16.83 5.88
C ALA A 24 -11.58 -15.50 6.64
N ARG A 25 -10.44 -14.85 6.47
CA ARG A 25 -10.12 -13.55 7.09
C ARG A 25 -9.76 -12.52 6.03
N MET A 26 -10.23 -11.29 6.24
CA MET A 26 -9.93 -10.17 5.36
C MET A 26 -9.18 -9.07 6.12
N THR A 27 -8.00 -8.73 5.65
CA THR A 27 -7.16 -7.65 6.21
C THR A 27 -6.95 -6.57 5.18
N VAL A 28 -7.02 -5.31 5.61
CA VAL A 28 -6.67 -4.15 4.79
C VAL A 28 -5.38 -3.54 5.28
N LEU A 29 -4.37 -3.45 4.41
CA LEU A 29 -3.14 -2.71 4.65
C LEU A 29 -3.23 -1.34 3.96
N THR A 30 -3.26 -0.28 4.74
CA THR A 30 -3.29 1.09 4.25
C THR A 30 -2.12 1.90 4.83
N GLY A 31 -1.94 3.11 4.37
CA GLY A 31 -0.87 4.00 4.79
C GLY A 31 -0.24 4.70 3.60
N ARG A 32 0.58 5.72 3.89
CA ARG A 32 1.21 6.55 2.85
C ARG A 32 1.96 5.69 1.83
N ARG A 33 2.01 6.17 0.58
CA ARG A 33 2.87 5.56 -0.43
C ARG A 33 4.30 5.48 0.09
N ARG A 34 5.02 4.42 -0.30
CA ARG A 34 6.43 4.18 0.07
C ARG A 34 6.70 3.86 1.55
N VAL A 35 5.64 3.66 2.35
CA VAL A 35 5.76 3.24 3.77
C VAL A 35 6.09 1.75 3.95
N GLY A 36 6.07 0.97 2.86
CA GLY A 36 6.46 -0.44 2.86
C GLY A 36 5.32 -1.45 2.99
N LYS A 37 4.08 -1.13 2.59
CA LYS A 37 2.92 -2.05 2.65
C LYS A 37 3.15 -3.36 1.89
N THR A 38 3.48 -3.26 0.61
CA THR A 38 3.78 -4.42 -0.25
C THR A 38 4.93 -5.24 0.32
N LYS A 39 6.01 -4.60 0.78
CA LYS A 39 7.14 -5.29 1.38
C LYS A 39 6.75 -6.04 2.66
N LEU A 40 5.88 -5.46 3.50
CA LEU A 40 5.35 -6.13 4.69
C LEU A 40 4.53 -7.37 4.31
N ALA A 41 3.61 -7.25 3.36
CA ALA A 41 2.76 -8.35 2.95
C ALA A 41 3.56 -9.51 2.32
N LEU A 42 4.55 -9.20 1.48
CA LEU A 42 5.42 -10.20 0.86
C LEU A 42 6.40 -10.83 1.86
N GLU A 43 6.90 -10.06 2.85
CA GLU A 43 7.73 -10.59 3.92
C GLU A 43 6.94 -11.58 4.80
N PHE A 44 5.70 -11.21 5.17
CA PHE A 44 4.78 -12.11 5.87
C PHE A 44 4.48 -13.38 5.05
N ALA A 45 4.22 -13.23 3.75
CA ALA A 45 3.80 -14.35 2.91
C ALA A 45 4.97 -15.26 2.45
N ARG A 46 6.22 -14.88 2.67
CA ARG A 46 7.42 -15.56 2.13
C ARG A 46 7.45 -17.07 2.43
N ASP A 47 7.09 -17.44 3.66
CA ASP A 47 7.13 -18.83 4.13
C ASP A 47 5.76 -19.51 4.07
N HIS A 48 4.79 -18.91 3.37
CA HIS A 48 3.43 -19.39 3.24
C HIS A 48 3.02 -19.57 1.78
N LYS A 49 2.10 -20.49 1.52
CA LYS A 49 1.46 -20.57 0.21
C LYS A 49 0.66 -19.29 -0.04
N HIS A 50 0.99 -18.58 -1.13
CA HIS A 50 0.34 -17.30 -1.44
C HIS A 50 0.23 -17.02 -2.93
N LEU A 51 -0.72 -16.17 -3.29
CA LEU A 51 -0.84 -15.49 -4.58
C LEU A 51 -0.68 -14.00 -4.36
N TYR A 52 0.04 -13.34 -5.26
CA TYR A 52 0.21 -11.89 -5.27
C TYR A 52 -0.32 -11.32 -6.58
N PHE A 53 -1.38 -10.52 -6.51
CA PHE A 53 -2.00 -9.87 -7.65
C PHE A 53 -1.80 -8.36 -7.55
N PHE A 54 -1.09 -7.78 -8.50
CA PHE A 54 -0.96 -6.34 -8.66
C PHE A 54 -2.06 -5.82 -9.58
N ILE A 55 -2.93 -4.95 -9.07
CA ILE A 55 -4.04 -4.37 -9.82
C ILE A 55 -3.52 -3.19 -10.63
N ALA A 56 -2.95 -3.48 -11.81
CA ALA A 56 -2.44 -2.46 -12.72
C ALA A 56 -3.58 -1.74 -13.46
N LYS A 57 -3.33 -0.50 -13.88
CA LYS A 57 -4.27 0.31 -14.69
C LYS A 57 -4.36 -0.21 -16.13
N LYS A 58 -5.08 -1.31 -16.34
CA LYS A 58 -5.37 -1.94 -17.62
C LYS A 58 -6.77 -2.56 -17.60
N SER A 59 -7.21 -3.14 -18.72
CA SER A 59 -8.53 -3.76 -18.76
C SER A 59 -8.63 -4.94 -17.79
N GLU A 60 -9.82 -5.16 -17.25
CA GLU A 60 -10.09 -6.28 -16.34
C GLU A 60 -9.73 -7.64 -16.97
N GLN A 61 -10.03 -7.82 -18.28
CA GLN A 61 -9.70 -9.05 -18.98
C GLN A 61 -8.20 -9.36 -18.97
N LEU A 62 -7.33 -8.36 -19.24
CA LEU A 62 -5.87 -8.55 -19.21
C LEU A 62 -5.36 -8.87 -17.82
N LEU A 63 -5.96 -8.27 -16.76
CA LEU A 63 -5.65 -8.64 -15.38
C LEU A 63 -6.01 -10.09 -15.10
N CYS A 64 -7.20 -10.53 -15.54
CA CYS A 64 -7.65 -11.91 -15.35
C CYS A 64 -6.73 -12.93 -16.03
N GLU A 65 -6.23 -12.64 -17.24
CA GLU A 65 -5.27 -13.52 -17.94
C GLU A 65 -3.94 -13.67 -17.15
N GLU A 66 -3.44 -12.57 -16.56
CA GLU A 66 -2.25 -12.62 -15.70
C GLU A 66 -2.50 -13.40 -14.41
N PHE A 67 -3.61 -13.13 -13.73
CA PHE A 67 -3.97 -13.81 -12.49
C PHE A 67 -4.20 -15.32 -12.70
N LEU A 68 -4.81 -15.69 -13.83
CA LEU A 68 -4.95 -17.10 -14.19
C LEU A 68 -3.61 -17.79 -14.39
N THR A 69 -2.62 -17.09 -14.93
CA THR A 69 -1.27 -17.62 -15.08
C THR A 69 -0.64 -17.88 -13.71
N GLU A 70 -0.75 -16.93 -12.77
CA GLU A 70 -0.26 -17.09 -11.40
C GLU A 70 -1.00 -18.25 -10.67
N ILE A 71 -2.33 -18.34 -10.82
CA ILE A 71 -3.11 -19.44 -10.22
C ILE A 71 -2.64 -20.79 -10.76
N LYS A 72 -2.44 -20.93 -12.07
CA LYS A 72 -1.95 -22.16 -12.69
C LYS A 72 -0.56 -22.56 -12.21
N ASN A 73 0.31 -21.58 -12.00
CA ASN A 73 1.67 -21.85 -11.50
C ASN A 73 1.66 -22.34 -10.05
N GLN A 74 0.72 -21.83 -9.23
CA GLN A 74 0.67 -22.14 -7.80
C GLN A 74 -0.23 -23.33 -7.46
N PHE A 75 -1.28 -23.56 -8.27
CA PHE A 75 -2.27 -24.63 -8.06
C PHE A 75 -2.35 -25.48 -9.33
N SER A 76 -2.22 -26.79 -9.18
CA SER A 76 -2.37 -27.75 -10.29
C SER A 76 -3.85 -27.97 -10.62
N VAL A 77 -4.57 -26.92 -11.02
CA VAL A 77 -6.03 -27.00 -11.29
C VAL A 77 -6.30 -26.89 -12.78
N PRO A 78 -7.09 -27.79 -13.35
CA PRO A 78 -7.59 -27.64 -14.71
C PRO A 78 -8.62 -26.49 -14.74
N ILE A 79 -8.30 -25.40 -15.44
CA ILE A 79 -9.24 -24.31 -15.67
C ILE A 79 -9.93 -24.60 -17.00
N ILE A 80 -11.23 -24.88 -16.94
CA ILE A 80 -12.06 -25.16 -18.12
C ILE A 80 -12.84 -23.89 -18.47
N GLY A 81 -12.67 -23.40 -19.71
CA GLY A 81 -13.33 -22.19 -20.21
C GLY A 81 -12.49 -20.92 -20.08
N GLU A 82 -13.04 -19.84 -20.59
CA GLU A 82 -12.44 -18.50 -20.53
C GLU A 82 -12.99 -17.75 -19.30
N ILE A 83 -12.08 -17.25 -18.47
CA ILE A 83 -12.40 -16.39 -17.34
C ILE A 83 -12.00 -14.96 -17.74
N ARG A 84 -12.99 -14.07 -17.78
CA ARG A 84 -12.81 -12.68 -18.27
C ARG A 84 -13.13 -11.62 -17.22
N SER A 85 -13.68 -12.03 -16.06
CA SER A 85 -14.04 -11.12 -14.98
C SER A 85 -13.30 -11.46 -13.69
N PHE A 86 -13.02 -10.44 -12.87
CA PHE A 86 -12.41 -10.65 -11.56
C PHE A 86 -13.36 -11.39 -10.61
N LYS A 87 -14.66 -11.25 -10.80
CA LYS A 87 -15.68 -12.04 -10.10
C LYS A 87 -15.43 -13.53 -10.26
N ASP A 88 -15.18 -14.01 -11.50
CA ASP A 88 -14.98 -15.44 -11.77
C ASP A 88 -13.62 -15.90 -11.23
N ILE A 89 -12.58 -15.07 -11.28
CA ILE A 89 -11.29 -15.31 -10.63
C ILE A 89 -11.50 -15.48 -9.11
N PHE A 90 -12.23 -14.57 -8.49
CA PHE A 90 -12.44 -14.59 -7.04
C PHE A 90 -13.30 -15.79 -6.61
N ALA A 91 -14.30 -16.17 -7.40
CA ALA A 91 -15.09 -17.37 -7.18
C ALA A 91 -14.22 -18.64 -7.24
N LEU A 92 -13.33 -18.75 -8.25
CA LEU A 92 -12.36 -19.85 -8.36
C LEU A 92 -11.45 -19.92 -7.14
N LEU A 93 -10.93 -18.76 -6.68
CA LEU A 93 -10.05 -18.70 -5.50
C LEU A 93 -10.78 -19.14 -4.22
N LEU A 94 -12.04 -18.74 -4.05
CA LEU A 94 -12.85 -19.21 -2.92
C LEU A 94 -13.12 -20.71 -3.00
N GLN A 95 -13.35 -21.27 -4.19
CA GLN A 95 -13.49 -22.71 -4.38
C GLN A 95 -12.20 -23.46 -4.00
N LEU A 96 -11.03 -22.97 -4.41
CA LEU A 96 -9.73 -23.53 -4.01
C LEU A 96 -9.54 -23.45 -2.48
N ALA A 97 -9.96 -22.35 -1.88
CA ALA A 97 -9.85 -22.12 -0.45
C ALA A 97 -10.78 -23.00 0.41
N GLN A 98 -11.71 -23.76 -0.17
CA GLN A 98 -12.49 -24.75 0.57
C GLN A 98 -11.66 -25.97 1.00
N THR A 99 -10.63 -26.28 0.25
CA THR A 99 -9.78 -27.46 0.49
C THR A 99 -8.34 -27.13 0.84
N GLU A 100 -7.91 -25.89 0.60
CA GLU A 100 -6.52 -25.50 0.77
C GLU A 100 -6.41 -24.09 1.40
N GLN A 101 -5.62 -23.99 2.46
CA GLN A 101 -5.34 -22.72 3.11
C GLN A 101 -4.21 -21.95 2.35
N PHE A 102 -4.48 -20.72 1.95
CA PHE A 102 -3.47 -19.85 1.34
C PHE A 102 -3.76 -18.36 1.57
N THR A 103 -2.77 -17.54 1.31
CA THR A 103 -2.90 -16.06 1.38
C THR A 103 -3.08 -15.49 -0.03
N LEU A 104 -4.11 -14.67 -0.24
CA LEU A 104 -4.28 -13.85 -1.44
C LEU A 104 -3.95 -12.40 -1.11
N ILE A 105 -2.98 -11.83 -1.80
CA ILE A 105 -2.60 -10.42 -1.68
C ILE A 105 -3.08 -9.69 -2.93
N LEU A 106 -3.96 -8.70 -2.74
CA LEU A 106 -4.44 -7.79 -3.79
C LEU A 106 -3.79 -6.43 -3.58
N ASP A 107 -2.76 -6.10 -4.36
CA ASP A 107 -2.03 -4.83 -4.23
C ASP A 107 -2.59 -3.77 -5.19
N GLU A 108 -2.63 -2.51 -4.73
CA GLU A 108 -3.30 -1.37 -5.36
C GLU A 108 -4.81 -1.64 -5.57
N PHE A 109 -5.46 -2.26 -4.58
CA PHE A 109 -6.86 -2.71 -4.62
C PHE A 109 -7.85 -1.60 -5.02
N GLN A 110 -7.55 -0.34 -4.71
CA GLN A 110 -8.37 0.80 -5.09
C GLN A 110 -8.44 1.04 -6.61
N GLU A 111 -7.54 0.48 -7.41
CA GLU A 111 -7.55 0.66 -8.87
C GLU A 111 -8.79 0.03 -9.52
N PHE A 112 -9.41 -0.97 -8.90
CA PHE A 112 -10.70 -1.48 -9.35
C PHE A 112 -11.79 -0.41 -9.42
N TYR A 113 -11.66 0.69 -8.64
CA TYR A 113 -12.62 1.79 -8.71
C TYR A 113 -12.70 2.44 -10.10
N THR A 114 -11.60 2.45 -10.82
CA THR A 114 -11.51 2.99 -12.19
C THR A 114 -11.63 1.92 -13.27
N ILE A 115 -11.26 0.69 -12.99
CA ILE A 115 -11.30 -0.43 -13.96
C ILE A 115 -12.71 -0.99 -14.06
N ASN A 116 -13.27 -1.42 -12.95
CA ASN A 116 -14.63 -1.95 -12.81
C ASN A 116 -15.06 -1.87 -11.34
N SER A 117 -15.81 -0.81 -10.98
CA SER A 117 -16.27 -0.62 -9.61
C SER A 117 -17.28 -1.66 -9.12
N ALA A 118 -17.91 -2.43 -10.02
CA ALA A 118 -18.81 -3.52 -9.65
C ALA A 118 -18.08 -4.64 -8.91
N VAL A 119 -16.75 -4.78 -9.08
CA VAL A 119 -15.91 -5.76 -8.38
C VAL A 119 -16.11 -5.72 -6.87
N TYR A 120 -16.30 -4.54 -6.26
CA TYR A 120 -16.50 -4.45 -4.81
C TYR A 120 -17.80 -5.11 -4.33
N SER A 121 -18.90 -4.94 -5.06
CA SER A 121 -20.17 -5.60 -4.73
C SER A 121 -20.15 -7.08 -5.07
N GLU A 122 -19.42 -7.49 -6.10
CA GLU A 122 -19.23 -8.89 -6.46
C GLU A 122 -18.38 -9.63 -5.42
N ILE A 123 -17.28 -9.03 -4.96
CA ILE A 123 -16.48 -9.56 -3.85
C ILE A 123 -17.33 -9.66 -2.58
N GLN A 124 -18.08 -8.59 -2.24
CA GLN A 124 -19.00 -8.62 -1.10
C GLN A 124 -19.91 -9.82 -1.14
N HIS A 125 -20.62 -9.99 -2.25
CA HIS A 125 -21.59 -11.08 -2.40
C HIS A 125 -20.93 -12.46 -2.26
N LEU A 126 -19.82 -12.68 -2.96
CA LEU A 126 -19.10 -13.96 -2.90
C LEU A 126 -18.49 -14.20 -1.51
N TRP A 127 -17.95 -13.17 -0.87
CA TRP A 127 -17.38 -13.23 0.48
C TRP A 127 -18.45 -13.62 1.51
N ASP A 128 -19.58 -12.92 1.52
CA ASP A 128 -20.66 -13.13 2.48
C ASP A 128 -21.25 -14.56 2.37
N LEU A 129 -21.22 -15.17 1.17
CA LEU A 129 -21.69 -16.54 0.94
C LEU A 129 -20.68 -17.62 1.31
N ASN A 130 -19.38 -17.36 1.23
CA ASN A 130 -18.36 -18.41 1.28
C ASN A 130 -17.38 -18.30 2.45
N LYS A 131 -17.28 -17.16 3.14
CA LYS A 131 -16.24 -16.93 4.17
C LYS A 131 -16.24 -18.00 5.28
N ASP A 132 -17.41 -18.48 5.67
CA ASP A 132 -17.57 -19.44 6.78
C ASP A 132 -17.20 -20.89 6.40
N HIS A 133 -16.91 -21.12 5.11
CA HIS A 133 -16.60 -22.45 4.56
C HIS A 133 -15.28 -22.45 3.76
N THR A 134 -14.47 -21.41 3.91
CA THR A 134 -13.19 -21.28 3.17
C THR A 134 -12.06 -20.88 4.10
N HIS A 135 -10.82 -21.24 3.71
CA HIS A 135 -9.59 -21.01 4.47
C HIS A 135 -8.73 -19.90 3.85
N LEU A 136 -9.37 -18.89 3.25
CA LEU A 136 -8.70 -17.80 2.57
C LEU A 136 -8.23 -16.72 3.55
N ASN A 137 -6.94 -16.39 3.52
CA ASN A 137 -6.40 -15.18 4.13
C ASN A 137 -6.30 -14.09 3.05
N LEU A 138 -7.26 -13.18 2.99
CA LEU A 138 -7.29 -12.09 2.01
C LEU A 138 -6.63 -10.83 2.57
N ILE A 139 -5.62 -10.30 1.87
CA ILE A 139 -4.93 -9.05 2.21
C ILE A 139 -5.14 -8.06 1.06
N CYS A 140 -5.93 -7.01 1.29
CA CYS A 140 -6.13 -5.91 0.36
C CYS A 140 -5.17 -4.76 0.72
N ILE A 141 -4.33 -4.34 -0.22
CA ILE A 141 -3.37 -3.25 -0.03
C ILE A 141 -3.80 -2.05 -0.88
N GLY A 142 -3.77 -0.87 -0.27
CA GLY A 142 -4.01 0.36 -1.01
C GLY A 142 -3.16 1.52 -0.52
N SER A 143 -2.72 2.35 -1.47
CA SER A 143 -1.85 3.50 -1.23
C SER A 143 -2.62 4.82 -1.18
N VAL A 144 -3.78 4.93 -1.82
CA VAL A 144 -4.64 6.13 -1.80
C VAL A 144 -5.58 6.06 -0.61
N TYR A 145 -5.21 6.77 0.46
CA TYR A 145 -5.89 6.71 1.75
C TYR A 145 -7.40 7.04 1.66
N SER A 146 -7.74 8.08 0.90
CA SER A 146 -9.13 8.51 0.70
C SER A 146 -10.00 7.43 0.05
N LEU A 147 -9.48 6.72 -0.97
CA LEU A 147 -10.20 5.65 -1.65
C LEU A 147 -10.32 4.40 -0.78
N ILE A 148 -9.28 4.00 -0.07
CA ILE A 148 -9.32 2.84 0.84
C ILE A 148 -10.32 3.08 1.98
N ASN A 149 -10.32 4.27 2.57
CA ASN A 149 -11.32 4.62 3.58
C ASN A 149 -12.74 4.62 3.00
N LYS A 150 -12.92 5.14 1.78
CA LYS A 150 -14.21 5.07 1.10
C LYS A 150 -14.66 3.61 0.94
N ILE A 151 -13.82 2.73 0.39
CA ILE A 151 -14.17 1.33 0.10
C ILE A 151 -14.52 0.54 1.35
N PHE A 152 -13.76 0.69 2.45
CA PHE A 152 -13.89 -0.17 3.64
C PHE A 152 -14.52 0.48 4.87
N GLN A 153 -14.58 1.82 4.94
CA GLN A 153 -15.06 2.54 6.13
C GLN A 153 -16.30 3.40 5.89
N ASN A 154 -16.74 3.58 4.64
CA ASN A 154 -17.98 4.26 4.35
C ASN A 154 -19.14 3.25 4.37
N SER A 155 -20.16 3.49 5.23
CA SER A 155 -21.31 2.61 5.41
C SER A 155 -22.18 2.41 4.14
N LYS A 156 -21.99 3.22 3.12
CA LYS A 156 -22.69 3.10 1.83
C LYS A 156 -21.98 2.19 0.83
N GLU A 157 -20.75 1.78 1.11
CA GLU A 157 -19.96 0.99 0.19
C GLU A 157 -20.07 -0.52 0.50
N PRO A 158 -19.97 -1.37 -0.52
CA PRO A 158 -20.21 -2.82 -0.39
C PRO A 158 -19.32 -3.51 0.64
N LEU A 159 -18.04 -3.15 0.73
CA LEU A 159 -17.08 -3.82 1.61
C LEU A 159 -17.02 -3.24 3.04
N PHE A 160 -17.91 -2.30 3.37
CA PHE A 160 -17.99 -1.77 4.73
C PHE A 160 -18.22 -2.88 5.75
N GLY A 161 -17.38 -2.92 6.79
CA GLY A 161 -17.47 -3.88 7.90
C GLY A 161 -17.08 -5.32 7.56
N ARG A 162 -16.51 -5.62 6.36
CA ARG A 162 -16.05 -6.97 6.00
C ARG A 162 -14.61 -7.25 6.34
N ALA A 163 -13.81 -6.21 6.52
CA ALA A 163 -12.42 -6.39 6.96
C ALA A 163 -12.37 -6.70 8.46
N ASP A 164 -11.71 -7.82 8.83
CA ASP A 164 -11.43 -8.18 10.23
C ASP A 164 -10.46 -7.21 10.87
N ARG A 165 -9.51 -6.68 10.09
CA ARG A 165 -8.54 -5.67 10.53
C ARG A 165 -8.21 -4.68 9.41
N ILE A 166 -8.05 -3.42 9.81
CA ILE A 166 -7.49 -2.34 8.98
C ILE A 166 -6.22 -1.87 9.64
N ILE A 167 -5.08 -2.19 9.02
CA ILE A 167 -3.74 -1.87 9.53
C ILE A 167 -3.21 -0.66 8.77
N SER A 168 -3.13 0.49 9.46
CA SER A 168 -2.55 1.70 8.87
C SER A 168 -1.07 1.79 9.18
N LEU A 169 -0.21 1.43 8.23
CA LEU A 169 1.23 1.51 8.39
C LEU A 169 1.68 2.96 8.56
N LYS A 170 2.49 3.18 9.58
CA LYS A 170 3.13 4.47 9.85
C LYS A 170 4.58 4.45 9.33
N PRO A 171 5.19 5.61 9.06
CA PRO A 171 6.64 5.70 8.90
C PRO A 171 7.37 5.05 10.07
N PHE A 172 8.64 4.71 9.89
CA PHE A 172 9.47 4.18 10.96
C PHE A 172 9.58 5.16 12.13
N SER A 173 9.58 4.62 13.34
CA SER A 173 9.84 5.38 14.55
C SER A 173 11.30 5.87 14.59
N ILE A 174 11.58 6.85 15.46
CA ILE A 174 12.94 7.31 15.70
C ILE A 174 13.83 6.16 16.18
N SER A 175 13.30 5.24 17.00
CA SER A 175 14.04 4.07 17.47
C SER A 175 14.40 3.12 16.32
N THR A 176 13.47 2.89 15.39
CA THR A 176 13.73 2.09 14.19
C THR A 176 14.75 2.77 13.27
N LEU A 177 14.63 4.09 13.08
CA LEU A 177 15.61 4.85 12.30
C LEU A 177 17.00 4.79 12.94
N ASN A 178 17.10 4.94 14.26
CA ASN A 178 18.37 4.79 14.97
C ASN A 178 18.99 3.40 14.77
N LEU A 179 18.19 2.34 14.82
CA LEU A 179 18.65 0.97 14.52
C LEU A 179 19.21 0.85 13.10
N ILE A 180 18.50 1.41 12.12
CA ILE A 180 18.94 1.43 10.71
C ILE A 180 20.28 2.15 10.56
N LEU A 181 20.39 3.35 11.16
CA LEU A 181 21.64 4.14 11.10
C LEU A 181 22.79 3.44 11.80
N THR A 182 22.52 2.76 12.93
CA THR A 182 23.51 1.92 13.63
C THR A 182 24.05 0.82 12.72
N ASP A 183 23.20 0.11 12.01
CA ASP A 183 23.59 -0.93 11.06
C ASP A 183 24.43 -0.39 9.87
N HIS A 184 24.34 0.90 9.61
CA HIS A 184 25.14 1.58 8.58
C HIS A 184 26.29 2.43 9.12
N ASN A 185 26.66 2.27 10.41
CA ASN A 185 27.72 3.01 11.10
C ASN A 185 27.53 4.53 11.18
N LEU A 186 26.28 4.99 11.28
CA LEU A 186 25.87 6.39 11.33
C LEU A 186 25.22 6.70 12.69
N GLN A 187 25.98 6.59 13.82
CA GLN A 187 25.43 6.55 15.19
C GLN A 187 25.40 7.89 15.93
N GLU A 188 25.72 9.01 15.29
CA GLU A 188 25.76 10.30 15.98
C GLU A 188 24.34 10.86 16.21
N PRO A 189 24.04 11.41 17.44
CA PRO A 189 22.70 11.95 17.73
C PRO A 189 22.25 13.07 16.78
N ARG A 190 23.17 13.92 16.31
CA ARG A 190 22.89 14.97 15.34
C ARG A 190 22.48 14.38 13.99
N ILE A 191 23.16 13.33 13.53
CA ILE A 191 22.85 12.62 12.30
C ILE A 191 21.43 12.03 12.37
N LEU A 192 21.05 11.42 13.49
CA LEU A 192 19.69 10.89 13.68
C LEU A 192 18.62 11.96 13.50
N PHE A 193 18.83 13.16 14.07
CA PHE A 193 17.90 14.27 13.92
C PHE A 193 17.81 14.75 12.45
N ASP A 194 18.92 14.94 11.78
CA ASP A 194 18.98 15.37 10.37
C ASP A 194 18.27 14.34 9.47
N TRP A 195 18.51 13.05 9.67
CA TRP A 195 17.84 11.97 8.95
C TRP A 195 16.33 11.95 9.19
N TYR A 196 15.90 12.14 10.44
CA TYR A 196 14.48 12.17 10.74
C TYR A 196 13.79 13.38 10.10
N VAL A 197 14.38 14.55 10.14
CA VAL A 197 13.84 15.76 9.51
C VAL A 197 13.71 15.61 8.00
N LEU A 198 14.73 15.05 7.34
CA LEU A 198 14.72 14.87 5.87
C LEU A 198 13.83 13.74 5.37
N THR A 199 13.69 12.68 6.15
CA THR A 199 12.97 11.48 5.69
C THR A 199 11.58 11.30 6.30
N GLY A 200 11.31 11.94 7.45
CA GLY A 200 10.09 11.70 8.23
C GLY A 200 9.92 10.24 8.64
N GLY A 201 11.02 9.46 8.70
CA GLY A 201 10.99 8.02 8.96
C GLY A 201 10.49 7.18 7.77
N MET A 202 10.37 7.76 6.57
CA MET A 202 9.82 7.06 5.41
C MET A 202 10.83 6.04 4.84
N PRO A 203 10.51 4.74 4.81
CA PRO A 203 11.45 3.68 4.43
C PRO A 203 12.15 3.90 3.09
N LYS A 204 11.37 4.33 2.07
CA LYS A 204 11.92 4.57 0.73
C LYS A 204 12.91 5.72 0.67
N TYR A 205 12.69 6.77 1.48
CA TYR A 205 13.61 7.92 1.51
C TYR A 205 14.88 7.57 2.25
N ILE A 206 14.76 6.83 3.36
CA ILE A 206 15.90 6.30 4.10
C ILE A 206 16.75 5.41 3.19
N ASP A 207 16.15 4.44 2.50
CA ASP A 207 16.84 3.54 1.56
C ASP A 207 17.56 4.29 0.43
N SER A 208 16.90 5.34 -0.11
CA SER A 208 17.47 6.17 -1.16
C SER A 208 18.70 6.95 -0.68
N LEU A 209 18.62 7.55 0.52
CA LEU A 209 19.73 8.34 1.08
C LEU A 209 20.90 7.45 1.52
N ILE A 210 20.64 6.29 2.12
CA ILE A 210 21.70 5.30 2.45
C ILE A 210 22.47 4.87 1.20
N SER A 211 21.78 4.69 0.08
CA SER A 211 22.39 4.19 -1.15
C SER A 211 23.14 5.27 -1.95
N ASN A 212 22.91 6.55 -1.69
CA ASN A 212 23.38 7.65 -2.55
C ASN A 212 24.09 8.79 -1.80
N SER A 213 24.30 8.69 -0.49
CA SER A 213 25.02 9.66 0.32
C SER A 213 25.88 8.97 1.37
N ASP A 214 26.84 9.68 1.95
CA ASP A 214 27.64 9.21 3.09
C ASP A 214 26.92 9.41 4.44
N GLY A 215 25.69 9.89 4.42
CA GLY A 215 24.87 10.14 5.60
C GLY A 215 25.08 11.49 6.26
N THR A 216 26.01 12.33 5.80
CA THR A 216 26.13 13.71 6.28
C THR A 216 25.00 14.59 5.73
N LEU A 217 24.59 15.60 6.50
CA LEU A 217 23.52 16.52 6.11
C LEU A 217 23.79 17.16 4.75
N THR A 218 25.02 17.64 4.53
CA THR A 218 25.42 18.30 3.27
C THR A 218 25.23 17.36 2.08
N ASN A 219 25.78 16.14 2.14
CA ASN A 219 25.73 15.20 1.03
C ASN A 219 24.31 14.64 0.80
N MET A 220 23.51 14.51 1.86
CA MET A 220 22.09 14.18 1.72
C MET A 220 21.32 15.29 0.98
N LEU A 221 21.52 16.55 1.36
CA LEU A 221 20.89 17.70 0.70
C LEU A 221 21.34 17.83 -0.75
N ASP A 222 22.65 17.74 -1.02
CA ASP A 222 23.20 17.79 -2.37
C ASP A 222 22.60 16.70 -3.27
N PHE A 223 22.45 15.48 -2.75
CA PHE A 223 21.75 14.42 -3.48
C PHE A 223 20.28 14.76 -3.72
N MET A 224 19.55 15.21 -2.70
CA MET A 224 18.11 15.50 -2.81
C MET A 224 17.80 16.60 -3.82
N VAL A 225 18.66 17.62 -3.97
CA VAL A 225 18.48 18.74 -4.92
C VAL A 225 19.22 18.54 -6.24
N SER A 226 19.96 17.45 -6.41
CA SER A 226 20.71 17.19 -7.64
C SER A 226 19.75 17.01 -8.84
N LYS A 227 20.23 17.37 -10.04
CA LYS A 227 19.43 17.40 -11.29
C LYS A 227 18.67 16.10 -11.58
N TYR A 228 19.22 14.96 -11.19
CA TYR A 228 18.64 13.63 -11.46
C TYR A 228 18.03 13.00 -10.22
N SER A 229 17.88 13.74 -9.14
CA SER A 229 17.30 13.23 -7.90
C SER A 229 15.81 12.93 -8.06
N PRO A 230 15.36 11.75 -7.62
CA PRO A 230 13.93 11.43 -7.61
C PRO A 230 13.13 12.33 -6.65
N PHE A 231 13.79 12.99 -5.68
CA PHE A 231 13.14 13.87 -4.72
C PHE A 231 12.58 15.15 -5.35
N LEU A 232 13.17 15.65 -6.45
CA LEU A 232 12.70 16.87 -7.11
C LEU A 232 11.25 16.80 -7.60
N GLN A 233 10.77 15.62 -7.98
CA GLN A 233 9.40 15.41 -8.44
C GLN A 233 8.50 14.77 -7.39
N GLU A 234 9.08 14.37 -6.26
CA GLU A 234 8.38 13.57 -5.25
C GLU A 234 7.15 14.27 -4.67
N GLY A 235 7.31 15.53 -4.26
CA GLY A 235 6.20 16.31 -3.69
C GLY A 235 5.03 16.44 -4.67
N LYS A 236 5.33 16.72 -5.93
CA LYS A 236 4.31 16.79 -7.00
C LYS A 236 3.64 15.45 -7.23
N ASN A 237 4.42 14.37 -7.29
CA ASN A 237 3.90 13.02 -7.51
C ASN A 237 2.96 12.58 -6.37
N VAL A 238 3.34 12.86 -5.12
CA VAL A 238 2.48 12.57 -3.95
C VAL A 238 1.15 13.32 -4.05
N LEU A 239 1.17 14.60 -4.45
CA LEU A 239 -0.06 15.38 -4.61
C LEU A 239 -0.93 14.85 -5.76
N ILE A 240 -0.35 14.47 -6.90
CA ILE A 240 -1.08 13.90 -8.02
C ILE A 240 -1.77 12.59 -7.61
N GLU A 241 -1.10 11.75 -6.83
CA GLU A 241 -1.62 10.46 -6.40
C GLU A 241 -2.76 10.59 -5.39
N GLU A 242 -2.64 11.52 -4.42
CA GLU A 242 -3.66 11.73 -3.40
C GLU A 242 -4.88 12.52 -3.91
N PHE A 243 -4.66 13.52 -4.77
CA PHE A 243 -5.68 14.50 -5.16
C PHE A 243 -6.03 14.47 -6.66
N GLY A 244 -5.37 13.62 -7.45
CA GLY A 244 -5.68 13.45 -8.87
C GLY A 244 -5.61 14.77 -9.64
N LYS A 245 -6.69 15.14 -10.35
CA LYS A 245 -6.76 16.36 -11.16
C LYS A 245 -6.67 17.67 -10.34
N GLU A 246 -7.00 17.61 -9.06
CA GLU A 246 -6.99 18.78 -8.17
C GLU A 246 -5.61 19.09 -7.58
N TYR A 247 -4.58 18.29 -7.91
CA TYR A 247 -3.23 18.48 -7.35
C TYR A 247 -2.69 19.90 -7.52
N GLY A 248 -3.06 20.60 -8.60
CA GLY A 248 -2.63 21.97 -8.90
C GLY A 248 -3.02 22.96 -7.80
N THR A 249 -4.22 22.83 -7.24
CA THR A 249 -4.70 23.66 -6.13
C THR A 249 -3.84 23.44 -4.89
N TYR A 250 -3.57 22.20 -4.53
CA TYR A 250 -2.74 21.87 -3.36
C TYR A 250 -1.29 22.28 -3.57
N PHE A 251 -0.77 22.13 -4.79
CA PHE A 251 0.57 22.58 -5.12
C PHE A 251 0.70 24.11 -4.98
N SER A 252 -0.29 24.88 -5.47
CA SER A 252 -0.34 26.33 -5.33
C SER A 252 -0.38 26.79 -3.86
N ILE A 253 -1.14 26.07 -3.01
CA ILE A 253 -1.15 26.33 -1.56
C ILE A 253 0.25 26.15 -0.96
N LEU A 254 0.94 25.05 -1.27
CA LEU A 254 2.31 24.82 -0.78
C LEU A 254 3.29 25.87 -1.29
N GLU A 255 3.16 26.30 -2.53
CA GLU A 255 3.98 27.38 -3.11
C GLU A 255 3.75 28.72 -2.39
N LEU A 256 2.50 29.08 -2.08
CA LEU A 256 2.17 30.27 -1.32
C LEU A 256 2.75 30.21 0.12
N ILE A 257 2.68 29.06 0.78
CA ILE A 257 3.29 28.82 2.08
C ILE A 257 4.82 29.02 2.00
N SER A 258 5.47 28.47 0.98
CA SER A 258 6.91 28.61 0.79
C SER A 258 7.34 30.07 0.56
N ARG A 259 6.43 30.90 0.03
CA ARG A 259 6.61 32.36 -0.15
C ARG A 259 6.23 33.18 1.09
N GLY A 260 5.99 32.52 2.24
CA GLY A 260 5.72 33.16 3.52
C GLY A 260 4.25 33.49 3.81
N LYS A 261 3.29 32.98 3.03
CA LYS A 261 1.87 33.08 3.36
C LYS A 261 1.51 32.02 4.39
N THR A 262 1.21 32.44 5.62
CA THR A 262 1.03 31.51 6.76
C THR A 262 -0.40 31.42 7.28
N SER A 263 -1.26 32.35 6.87
CA SER A 263 -2.66 32.35 7.28
C SER A 263 -3.61 31.94 6.16
N ARG A 264 -4.72 31.31 6.53
CA ARG A 264 -5.75 30.86 5.59
C ARG A 264 -6.25 32.02 4.71
N GLY A 265 -6.53 33.18 5.31
CA GLY A 265 -7.06 34.34 4.58
C GLY A 265 -6.06 34.90 3.56
N GLU A 266 -4.76 34.90 3.86
CA GLU A 266 -3.73 35.31 2.89
C GLU A 266 -3.61 34.35 1.72
N ILE A 267 -3.78 33.05 1.97
CA ILE A 267 -3.72 32.02 0.93
C ILE A 267 -4.96 32.12 0.05
N GLU A 268 -6.17 32.16 0.62
CA GLU A 268 -7.42 32.32 -0.11
C GLU A 268 -7.40 33.57 -0.99
N SER A 269 -7.05 34.73 -0.42
CA SER A 269 -6.95 36.00 -1.20
C SER A 269 -5.92 35.97 -2.31
N ALA A 270 -4.85 35.19 -2.17
CA ALA A 270 -3.84 35.04 -3.21
C ALA A 270 -4.29 34.08 -4.32
N MET A 271 -5.08 33.05 -3.99
CA MET A 271 -5.62 32.08 -4.95
C MET A 271 -6.76 32.66 -5.78
N GLU A 272 -7.59 33.55 -5.23
CA GLU A 272 -8.68 34.22 -5.96
C GLU A 272 -8.17 35.26 -7.00
N ARG A 273 -6.91 35.68 -6.91
CA ARG A 273 -6.29 36.65 -7.83
C ARG A 273 -5.58 36.04 -9.03
N ASN A 274 -5.52 34.74 -9.13
CA ASN A 274 -4.97 33.96 -10.25
C ASN A 274 -6.08 33.22 -11.00
#